data_5d03b3ae8df4503aba024a94755ecbe2
#
_entry.id   5d03b3ae8df4503aba024a94755ecbe2
#
_cell.length_a   1.000
_cell.length_b   1.000
_cell.length_c   1.000
_cell.angle_alpha   90.00
_cell.angle_beta   90.00
_cell.angle_gamma   90.00
#
_symmetry.space_group_name_H-M   'P 1'
#
loop_
_entity.id
_entity.type
_entity.pdbx_description
1 polymer ?
#
loop_
_entity_poly.entity_id
_entity_poly.type
_entity_poly.pdbx_seq_one_letter_code
_entity_poly.pdbx_strand_id
1 'polypeptide(L)' 'MLKQPNGQEMAQMMIRRHGLRAQAVALEHVAEMRQQGDTAGLDLWQHTHTAIVELRRTAGLRAVMAAAEAAD' A
#
# COMPACT_ATOMS: atom_id res chain seq x y z
N MET A 1 -17.25 13.46 13.57
CA MET A 1 -17.30 13.10 12.15
C MET A 1 -16.12 12.16 11.82
N LEU A 2 -16.42 10.95 11.43
CA LEU A 2 -15.37 9.98 11.11
C LEU A 2 -14.89 10.22 9.71
N LYS A 3 -13.60 10.56 9.60
CA LYS A 3 -12.94 10.74 8.31
C LYS A 3 -12.59 9.37 7.74
N GLN A 4 -12.94 9.13 6.49
CA GLN A 4 -12.54 7.89 5.81
C GLN A 4 -11.03 7.89 5.60
N PRO A 5 -10.36 6.75 5.84
CA PRO A 5 -8.93 6.66 5.58
C PRO A 5 -8.64 6.85 4.09
N ASN A 6 -7.57 7.59 3.78
CA ASN A 6 -7.12 7.73 2.40
C ASN A 6 -6.24 6.53 2.01
N GLY A 7 -5.82 6.48 0.75
CA GLY A 7 -5.00 5.38 0.25
C GLY A 7 -3.68 5.20 1.02
N GLN A 8 -3.09 6.32 1.47
CA GLN A 8 -1.85 6.29 2.24
C GLN A 8 -2.04 5.65 3.62
N GLU A 9 -3.09 6.06 4.32
CA GLU A 9 -3.43 5.50 5.62
C GLU A 9 -3.79 4.02 5.52
N MET A 10 -4.55 3.66 4.49
CA MET A 10 -4.91 2.27 4.20
C MET A 10 -3.66 1.44 3.91
N ALA A 11 -2.72 1.99 3.15
CA ALA A 11 -1.48 1.29 2.82
C ALA A 11 -0.66 0.99 4.07
N GLN A 12 -0.52 1.96 4.96
CA GLN A 12 0.19 1.75 6.22
C GLN A 12 -0.46 0.68 7.08
N MET A 13 -1.79 0.71 7.16
CA MET A 13 -2.55 -0.29 7.90
C MET A 13 -2.37 -1.68 7.30
N MET A 14 -2.43 -1.77 5.97
CA MET A 14 -2.27 -3.03 5.25
C MET A 14 -0.89 -3.63 5.46
N ILE A 15 0.15 -2.80 5.42
CA ILE A 15 1.53 -3.26 5.65
C ILE A 15 1.69 -3.77 7.07
N ARG A 16 1.13 -3.07 8.06
CA ARG A 16 1.19 -3.52 9.45
C ARG A 16 0.46 -4.84 9.68
N ARG A 17 -0.68 -5.00 9.02
CA ARG A 17 -1.55 -6.16 9.22
C ARG A 17 -1.11 -7.38 8.41
N HIS A 18 -0.66 -7.17 7.17
CA HIS A 18 -0.37 -8.25 6.23
C HIS A 18 1.10 -8.41 5.87
N GLY A 19 1.93 -7.44 6.22
CA GLY A 19 3.36 -7.50 5.92
C GLY A 19 3.63 -7.63 4.43
N LEU A 20 4.38 -8.66 4.04
CA LEU A 20 4.76 -8.89 2.66
C LEU A 20 3.57 -9.20 1.74
N ARG A 21 2.43 -9.58 2.30
CA ARG A 21 1.23 -9.90 1.52
C ARG A 21 0.34 -8.70 1.26
N ALA A 22 0.67 -7.54 1.81
CA ALA A 22 -0.18 -6.35 1.70
C ALA A 22 -0.51 -6.00 0.26
N GLN A 23 0.48 -6.06 -0.63
CA GLN A 23 0.30 -5.74 -2.04
C GLN A 23 -0.69 -6.70 -2.72
N ALA A 24 -0.52 -7.98 -2.49
CA ALA A 24 -1.40 -9.01 -3.05
C ALA A 24 -2.82 -8.87 -2.54
N VAL A 25 -2.99 -8.60 -1.24
CA VAL A 25 -4.31 -8.41 -0.63
C VAL A 25 -5.01 -7.18 -1.22
N ALA A 26 -4.26 -6.09 -1.42
CA ALA A 26 -4.82 -4.88 -2.04
C ALA A 26 -5.31 -5.15 -3.46
N LEU A 27 -4.55 -5.93 -4.24
CA LEU A 27 -4.95 -6.31 -5.60
C LEU A 27 -6.21 -7.17 -5.61
N GLU A 28 -6.37 -8.05 -4.61
CA GLU A 28 -7.59 -8.84 -4.46
C GLU A 28 -8.81 -7.93 -4.25
N HIS A 29 -8.67 -6.90 -3.42
CA HIS A 29 -9.74 -5.94 -3.19
C HIS A 29 -10.05 -5.11 -4.44
N VAL A 30 -9.02 -4.76 -5.23
CA VAL A 30 -9.23 -4.09 -6.51
C VAL A 30 -10.11 -4.95 -7.42
N ALA A 31 -9.80 -6.23 -7.52
CA ALA A 31 -10.56 -7.15 -8.35
C ALA A 31 -12.01 -7.29 -7.87
N GLU A 32 -12.21 -7.37 -6.54
CA GLU A 32 -13.54 -7.44 -5.95
C GLU A 32 -14.37 -6.20 -6.26
N MET A 33 -13.78 -5.02 -6.10
CA MET A 33 -14.48 -3.76 -6.37
C MET A 33 -14.86 -3.63 -7.83
N ARG A 34 -13.97 -4.06 -8.73
CA ARG A 34 -14.25 -4.07 -10.16
C ARG A 34 -15.41 -4.99 -10.50
N GLN A 35 -15.43 -6.17 -9.88
CA GLN A 35 -16.48 -7.16 -10.09
C GLN A 35 -17.84 -6.66 -9.60
N GLN A 36 -17.84 -5.92 -8.48
CA GLN A 36 -19.06 -5.36 -7.89
C GLN A 36 -19.52 -4.08 -8.57
N GLY A 37 -18.70 -3.50 -9.42
CA GLY A 37 -18.99 -2.21 -10.04
C GLY A 37 -18.89 -1.05 -9.06
N ASP A 38 -18.16 -1.22 -7.96
CA ASP A 38 -17.97 -0.18 -6.95
C ASP A 38 -16.82 0.72 -7.36
N THR A 39 -17.14 1.82 -8.06
CA THR A 39 -16.13 2.73 -8.60
C THR A 39 -15.38 3.48 -7.51
N ALA A 40 -16.06 3.87 -6.43
CA ALA A 40 -15.41 4.56 -5.32
C ALA A 40 -14.45 3.63 -4.59
N GLY A 41 -14.88 2.38 -4.35
CA GLY A 41 -14.04 1.37 -3.72
C GLY A 41 -12.87 0.99 -4.60
N LEU A 42 -13.09 0.87 -5.91
CA LEU A 42 -12.02 0.59 -6.87
C LEU A 42 -10.94 1.67 -6.82
N ASP A 43 -11.35 2.94 -6.83
CA ASP A 43 -10.43 4.07 -6.78
C ASP A 43 -9.61 4.05 -5.49
N LEU A 44 -10.27 3.83 -4.35
CA LEU A 44 -9.59 3.75 -3.05
C LEU A 44 -8.55 2.63 -3.03
N TRP A 45 -8.92 1.43 -3.47
CA TRP A 45 -8.02 0.27 -3.43
C TRP A 45 -6.88 0.38 -4.44
N GLN A 46 -7.10 1.03 -5.59
CA GLN A 46 -6.04 1.32 -6.54
C GLN A 46 -5.02 2.29 -5.94
N HIS A 47 -5.49 3.34 -5.27
CA HIS A 47 -4.60 4.28 -4.57
C HIS A 47 -3.86 3.59 -3.42
N THR A 48 -4.55 2.72 -2.70
CA THR A 48 -3.94 1.94 -1.61
C THR A 48 -2.82 1.05 -2.15
N HIS A 49 -3.07 0.35 -3.25
CA HIS A 49 -2.07 -0.51 -3.88
C HIS A 49 -0.84 0.31 -4.30
N THR A 50 -1.06 1.43 -4.98
CA THR A 50 0.02 2.32 -5.41
C THR A 50 0.84 2.81 -4.22
N ALA A 51 0.16 3.20 -3.14
CA ALA A 51 0.83 3.67 -1.93
C ALA A 51 1.66 2.56 -1.27
N ILE A 52 1.18 1.32 -1.27
CA ILE A 52 1.94 0.18 -0.74
C ILE A 52 3.24 0.00 -1.54
N VAL A 53 3.15 0.03 -2.86
CA VAL A 53 4.31 -0.11 -3.74
C VAL A 53 5.32 1.01 -3.46
N GLU A 54 4.85 2.24 -3.37
CA GLU A 54 5.72 3.39 -3.10
C GLU A 54 6.39 3.33 -1.73
N LEU A 55 5.65 2.96 -0.70
CA LEU A 55 6.20 2.84 0.65
C LEU A 55 7.28 1.76 0.71
N ARG A 56 7.06 0.64 0.04
CA ARG A 56 8.04 -0.44 -0.01
C ARG A 56 9.29 -0.05 -0.79
N ARG A 57 9.11 0.65 -1.89
CA ARG A 57 10.21 1.14 -2.70
C ARG A 57 11.07 2.12 -1.90
N THR A 58 10.43 3.05 -1.20
CA THR A 58 11.13 4.04 -0.37
C THR A 58 11.87 3.35 0.79
N ALA A 59 11.24 2.39 1.44
CA ALA A 59 11.87 1.63 2.53
C ALA A 59 13.09 0.86 2.02
N GLY A 60 12.98 0.22 0.85
CA GLY A 60 14.09 -0.49 0.22
C GLY A 60 15.25 0.43 -0.11
N LEU A 61 14.94 1.61 -0.66
CA LEU A 61 15.95 2.61 -1.00
C LEU A 61 16.66 3.12 0.26
N ARG A 62 15.91 3.40 1.32
CA ARG A 62 16.49 3.82 2.60
C ARG A 62 17.42 2.76 3.17
N ALA A 63 17.03 1.50 3.08
CA ALA A 63 17.85 0.39 3.57
C ALA A 63 19.15 0.30 2.80
N VAL A 64 19.10 0.45 1.47
CA VAL A 64 20.31 0.44 0.62
C VAL A 64 21.22 1.61 0.96
N MET A 65 20.65 2.81 1.13
CA MET A 65 21.43 4.00 1.47
C MET A 65 22.06 3.88 2.85
N ALA A 66 21.33 3.35 3.82
CA ALA A 66 21.85 3.11 5.17
C ALA A 66 23.00 2.11 5.15
N ALA A 67 22.87 1.05 4.36
CA ALA A 67 23.92 0.04 4.20
C ALA A 67 25.18 0.65 3.55
N ALA A 68 24.99 1.51 2.56
CA ALA A 68 26.12 2.19 1.90
C ALA A 68 26.85 3.12 2.87
N GLU A 69 26.14 3.82 3.73
CA GLU A 69 26.75 4.66 4.75
C GLU A 69 27.49 3.83 5.79
N ALA A 70 26.93 2.69 6.19
CA ALA A 70 27.53 1.83 7.18
C ALA A 70 28.77 1.09 6.66
N ALA A 71 28.87 0.92 5.35
CA ALA A 71 29.98 0.22 4.71
C ALA A 71 31.28 1.05 4.64
N ASP A 72 31.20 2.32 5.00
CA ASP A 72 32.34 3.24 4.89
C ASP A 72 33.29 3.16 6.12
#